data_bc5602f30d7ccea062c6619af8de025c
#
_entry.id   bc5602f30d7ccea062c6619af8de025c
#
_cell.length_a   1.000
_cell.length_b   1.000
_cell.length_c   1.000
_cell.angle_alpha   90.00
_cell.angle_beta   90.00
_cell.angle_gamma   90.00
#
_symmetry.space_group_name_H-M   'P 1'
#
loop_
_entity.id
_entity.type
_entity.pdbx_description
1 polymer ?
#
loop_
_entity_poly.entity_id
_entity_poly.type
_entity_poly.pdbx_seq_one_letter_code
_entity_poly.pdbx_strand_id
1 'polypeptide(L)'
;MQAPDVTDSRLGRHIAGGLLWLSGMLFIRRGWDPSDMIATIRAEDDFDIKDRLREITAPTLVLGGGRDRFYPPELFRETAQRIPEARLVLYEDRAHGGTFVDRRFGEDVIAFLKA
;
A
#
# COMPACT_ATOMS: atom_id res chain seq x y z
N MET A 1 6.78 -11.43 21.61
CA MET A 1 7.54 -10.18 21.68
C MET A 1 7.54 -9.60 20.26
N GLN A 2 6.67 -8.62 19.96
CA GLN A 2 6.60 -8.01 18.64
C GLN A 2 7.77 -7.03 18.49
N ALA A 3 8.56 -7.19 17.44
CA ALA A 3 9.55 -6.19 17.08
C ALA A 3 8.81 -4.87 16.75
N PRO A 4 9.26 -3.73 17.27
CA PRO A 4 8.63 -2.45 16.94
C PRO A 4 8.73 -2.20 15.43
N ASP A 5 7.62 -1.80 14.83
CA ASP A 5 7.61 -1.43 13.41
C ASP A 5 8.55 -0.22 13.22
N VAL A 6 9.64 -0.45 12.52
CA VAL A 6 10.70 0.56 12.31
C VAL A 6 10.14 1.81 11.65
N THR A 7 9.06 1.68 10.88
CA THR A 7 8.41 2.80 10.18
C THR A 7 7.55 3.66 11.10
N ASP A 8 7.08 3.12 12.23
CA ASP A 8 6.24 3.83 13.18
C ASP A 8 7.02 4.46 14.36
N SER A 9 8.28 4.08 14.54
CA SER A 9 9.14 4.70 15.56
C SER A 9 9.62 6.09 15.11
N ARG A 10 9.80 7.03 16.06
CA ARG A 10 10.38 8.36 15.74
C ARG A 10 11.74 8.23 15.07
N LEU A 11 12.58 7.32 15.57
CA LEU A 11 13.90 7.04 15.03
C LEU A 11 13.81 6.45 13.60
N GLY A 12 12.89 5.51 13.36
CA GLY A 12 12.67 4.92 12.04
C GLY A 12 12.24 5.97 11.00
N ARG A 13 11.38 6.92 11.38
CA ARG A 13 10.99 8.04 10.49
C ARG A 13 12.15 8.95 10.14
N HIS A 14 13.03 9.26 11.09
CA HIS A 14 14.21 10.09 10.83
C HIS A 14 15.23 9.36 9.94
N ILE A 15 15.46 8.07 10.16
CA ILE A 15 16.36 7.26 9.31
C ILE A 15 15.76 7.13 7.90
N ALA A 16 14.49 6.78 7.78
CA ALA A 16 13.81 6.68 6.49
C ALA A 16 13.78 8.03 5.75
N GLY A 17 13.49 9.12 6.45
CA GLY A 17 13.54 10.48 5.89
C GLY A 17 14.95 10.87 5.42
N GLY A 18 15.97 10.53 6.18
CA GLY A 18 17.37 10.77 5.81
C GLY A 18 17.81 9.98 4.58
N LEU A 19 17.41 8.70 4.50
CA LEU A 19 17.71 7.85 3.34
C LEU A 19 16.96 8.32 2.08
N LEU A 20 15.69 8.70 2.21
CA LEU A 20 14.91 9.26 1.11
C LEU A 20 15.49 10.60 0.63
N TRP A 21 15.90 11.46 1.55
CA TRP A 21 16.55 12.73 1.21
C TRP A 21 17.87 12.50 0.48
N LEU A 22 18.73 11.58 0.98
CA LEU A 22 20.01 11.25 0.37
C LEU A 22 19.82 10.61 -1.01
N SER A 23 18.87 9.69 -1.16
CA SER A 23 18.55 9.09 -2.45
C SER A 23 18.01 10.14 -3.43
N GLY A 24 17.09 11.00 -3.00
CA GLY A 24 16.60 12.11 -3.80
C GLY A 24 17.71 13.03 -4.27
N MET A 25 18.63 13.39 -3.38
CA MET A 25 19.80 14.22 -3.73
C MET A 25 20.75 13.55 -4.74
N LEU A 26 20.93 12.23 -4.64
CA LEU A 26 21.72 11.44 -5.60
C LEU A 26 21.04 11.38 -6.98
N PHE A 27 19.72 11.23 -7.02
CA PHE A 27 18.92 11.19 -8.25
C PHE A 27 18.91 12.56 -8.95
N ILE A 28 18.73 13.66 -8.19
CA ILE A 28 18.73 15.02 -8.73
C ILE A 28 20.08 15.36 -9.35
N ARG A 29 21.20 14.90 -8.76
CA ARG A 29 22.55 15.11 -9.30
C ARG A 29 22.84 14.35 -10.60
N ARG A 30 22.03 13.33 -10.93
CA ARG A 30 22.19 12.53 -12.16
C ARG A 30 21.37 13.04 -13.35
N GLY A 31 20.81 14.25 -13.28
CA GLY A 31 20.00 14.79 -14.36
C GLY A 31 18.70 14.00 -14.59
N TRP A 32 18.07 13.57 -13.49
CA TRP A 32 16.80 12.88 -13.53
C TRP A 32 15.73 13.74 -14.20
N ASP A 33 15.14 13.20 -15.26
CA ASP A 33 14.03 13.83 -15.96
C ASP A 33 12.73 13.52 -15.20
N PRO A 34 12.02 14.53 -14.66
CA PRO A 34 10.78 14.33 -13.92
C PRO A 34 9.59 13.94 -14.80
N SER A 35 9.74 13.93 -16.13
CA SER A 35 8.64 13.69 -17.06
C SER A 35 7.99 12.33 -16.86
N ASP A 36 8.76 11.28 -16.62
CA ASP A 36 8.25 9.94 -16.35
C ASP A 36 7.44 9.88 -15.05
N MET A 37 7.89 10.57 -14.01
CA MET A 37 7.14 10.64 -12.75
C MET A 37 5.84 11.42 -12.92
N ILE A 38 5.88 12.53 -13.66
CA ILE A 38 4.68 13.32 -13.94
C ILE A 38 3.68 12.50 -14.77
N ALA A 39 4.17 11.75 -15.76
CA ALA A 39 3.34 10.87 -16.56
C ALA A 39 2.70 9.76 -15.73
N THR A 40 3.45 9.16 -14.80
CA THR A 40 2.95 8.13 -13.87
C THR A 40 1.87 8.69 -12.95
N ILE A 41 2.11 9.86 -12.33
CA ILE A 41 1.13 10.51 -11.45
C ILE A 41 -0.16 10.83 -12.22
N ARG A 42 -0.06 11.37 -13.44
CA ARG A 42 -1.24 11.64 -14.27
C ARG A 42 -1.98 10.37 -14.64
N ALA A 43 -1.27 9.30 -14.98
CA ALA A 43 -1.89 8.02 -15.29
C ALA A 43 -2.61 7.42 -14.05
N GLU A 44 -2.07 7.60 -12.85
CA GLU A 44 -2.73 7.22 -11.60
C GLU A 44 -3.98 8.06 -11.34
N ASP A 45 -3.91 9.39 -11.53
CA ASP A 45 -5.04 10.30 -11.32
C ASP A 45 -6.18 10.05 -12.31
N ASP A 46 -5.85 9.70 -13.56
CA ASP A 46 -6.83 9.40 -14.61
C ASP A 46 -7.36 7.96 -14.54
N PHE A 47 -6.73 7.10 -13.71
CA PHE A 47 -7.08 5.69 -13.59
C PHE A 47 -8.29 5.51 -12.67
N ASP A 48 -9.46 5.39 -13.25
CA ASP A 48 -10.70 5.05 -12.52
C ASP A 48 -11.33 3.78 -13.08
N ILE A 49 -11.28 2.70 -12.28
CA ILE A 49 -11.92 1.42 -12.59
C ILE A 49 -13.05 1.08 -11.61
N LYS A 50 -13.44 2.04 -10.78
CA LYS A 50 -14.38 1.85 -9.68
C LYS A 50 -15.67 1.17 -10.12
N ASP A 51 -16.25 1.59 -11.24
CA ASP A 51 -17.48 1.05 -11.78
C ASP A 51 -17.32 -0.34 -12.41
N ARG A 52 -16.07 -0.73 -12.70
CA ARG A 52 -15.73 -2.01 -13.31
C ARG A 52 -15.30 -3.06 -12.30
N LEU A 53 -15.08 -2.71 -11.03
CA LEU A 53 -14.70 -3.66 -9.98
C LEU A 53 -15.68 -4.84 -9.85
N ARG A 54 -16.96 -4.61 -10.14
CA ARG A 54 -18.00 -5.65 -10.17
C ARG A 54 -17.81 -6.70 -11.28
N GLU A 55 -16.98 -6.42 -12.28
CA GLU A 55 -16.66 -7.35 -13.38
C GLU A 55 -15.60 -8.38 -12.97
N ILE A 56 -14.94 -8.19 -11.83
CA ILE A 56 -13.95 -9.12 -11.31
C ILE A 56 -14.68 -10.34 -10.77
N THR A 57 -14.51 -11.49 -11.42
CA THR A 57 -15.12 -12.76 -11.07
C THR A 57 -14.17 -13.69 -10.30
N ALA A 58 -12.88 -13.37 -10.28
CA ALA A 58 -11.89 -14.14 -9.55
C ALA A 58 -12.02 -13.91 -8.03
N PRO A 59 -11.83 -14.94 -7.18
CA PRO A 59 -11.66 -14.74 -5.75
C PRO A 59 -10.57 -13.72 -5.48
N THR A 60 -10.89 -12.71 -4.68
CA THR A 60 -10.00 -11.54 -4.47
C THR A 60 -9.74 -11.31 -2.99
N LEU A 61 -8.49 -11.16 -2.61
CA LEU A 61 -8.09 -10.74 -1.27
C LEU A 61 -7.65 -9.28 -1.30
N VAL A 62 -8.35 -8.42 -0.57
CA VAL A 62 -7.99 -7.01 -0.36
C VAL A 62 -7.33 -6.89 1.00
N LEU A 63 -6.08 -6.44 1.02
CA LEU A 63 -5.29 -6.24 2.23
C LEU A 63 -4.92 -4.76 2.39
N GLY A 64 -5.06 -4.22 3.59
CA GLY A 64 -4.75 -2.82 3.85
C GLY A 64 -4.36 -2.53 5.29
N GLY A 65 -3.82 -1.33 5.53
CA GLY A 65 -3.50 -0.82 6.86
C GLY A 65 -4.56 0.17 7.36
N GLY A 66 -5.01 0.00 8.60
CA GLY A 66 -5.99 0.91 9.22
C GLY A 66 -5.45 2.31 9.50
N ARG A 67 -4.11 2.49 9.49
CA ARG A 67 -3.42 3.78 9.64
C ARG A 67 -2.72 4.22 8.35
N ASP A 68 -3.14 3.67 7.22
CA ASP A 68 -2.62 4.08 5.92
C ASP A 68 -3.03 5.53 5.63
N ARG A 69 -2.05 6.37 5.31
CA ARG A 69 -2.27 7.79 4.97
C ARG A 69 -2.27 8.05 3.47
N PHE A 70 -1.84 7.07 2.66
CA PHE A 70 -1.91 7.16 1.21
C PHE A 70 -3.26 6.67 0.71
N TYR A 71 -3.71 5.52 1.25
CA TYR A 71 -4.99 4.92 0.92
C TYR A 71 -5.83 4.77 2.20
N PRO A 72 -6.84 5.62 2.40
CA PRO A 72 -7.70 5.55 3.58
C PRO A 72 -8.38 4.18 3.71
N PRO A 73 -8.62 3.69 4.94
CA PRO A 73 -9.27 2.39 5.16
C PRO A 73 -10.63 2.25 4.47
N GLU A 74 -11.33 3.35 4.27
CA GLU A 74 -12.62 3.42 3.56
C GLU A 74 -12.48 2.97 2.11
N LEU A 75 -11.35 3.29 1.45
CA LEU A 75 -11.08 2.89 0.08
C LEU A 75 -10.93 1.36 -0.04
N PHE A 76 -10.24 0.73 0.90
CA PHE A 76 -10.13 -0.73 0.95
C PHE A 76 -11.50 -1.40 1.16
N ARG A 77 -12.32 -0.84 2.05
CA ARG A 77 -13.68 -1.32 2.30
C ARG A 77 -14.56 -1.19 1.06
N GLU A 78 -14.55 -0.02 0.41
CA GLU A 78 -15.30 0.22 -0.81
C GLU A 78 -14.86 -0.72 -1.94
N THR A 79 -13.54 -0.89 -2.12
CA THR A 79 -13.00 -1.81 -3.13
C THR A 79 -13.50 -3.24 -2.90
N ALA A 80 -13.39 -3.74 -1.67
CA ALA A 80 -13.86 -5.07 -1.34
C ALA A 80 -15.38 -5.24 -1.49
N GLN A 81 -16.17 -4.21 -1.19
CA GLN A 81 -17.63 -4.24 -1.37
C GLN A 81 -18.07 -4.29 -2.83
N ARG A 82 -17.26 -3.73 -3.74
CA ARG A 82 -17.58 -3.68 -5.16
C ARG A 82 -17.19 -4.93 -5.93
N ILE A 83 -16.30 -5.75 -5.39
CA ILE A 83 -15.85 -7.01 -6.00
C ILE A 83 -16.68 -8.16 -5.40
N PRO A 84 -17.44 -8.93 -6.21
CA PRO A 84 -18.38 -9.93 -5.71
C PRO A 84 -17.76 -11.01 -4.82
N GLU A 85 -16.56 -11.48 -5.16
CA GLU A 85 -15.86 -12.57 -4.45
C GLU A 85 -14.66 -12.02 -3.64
N ALA A 86 -14.80 -10.80 -3.08
CA ALA A 86 -13.73 -10.21 -2.31
C ALA A 86 -13.82 -10.51 -0.81
N ARG A 87 -12.65 -10.77 -0.23
CA ARG A 87 -12.40 -10.83 1.21
C ARG A 87 -11.52 -9.67 1.61
N LEU A 88 -11.92 -8.91 2.64
CA LEU A 88 -11.14 -7.80 3.18
C LEU A 88 -10.43 -8.21 4.47
N VAL A 89 -9.15 -7.86 4.57
CA VAL A 89 -8.36 -7.92 5.81
C VAL A 89 -7.71 -6.55 6.04
N LEU A 90 -8.05 -5.90 7.16
CA LEU A 90 -7.44 -4.64 7.58
C LEU A 90 -6.59 -4.88 8.83
N TYR A 91 -5.35 -4.46 8.77
CA TYR A 91 -4.47 -4.40 9.94
C TYR A 91 -4.61 -3.04 10.58
N GLU A 92 -5.50 -2.92 11.56
CA GLU A 92 -5.91 -1.65 12.17
C GLU A 92 -4.75 -0.85 12.79
N ASP A 93 -3.69 -1.54 13.18
CA ASP A 93 -2.49 -0.98 13.79
C ASP A 93 -1.36 -0.67 12.79
N ARG A 94 -1.55 -0.89 11.48
CA ARG A 94 -0.51 -0.74 10.45
C ARG A 94 -0.74 0.44 9.53
N ALA A 95 0.38 1.10 9.19
CA ALA A 95 0.46 2.08 8.12
C ALA A 95 0.82 1.39 6.78
N HIS A 96 0.85 2.13 5.69
CA HIS A 96 1.06 1.62 4.33
C HIS A 96 2.22 0.61 4.21
N GLY A 97 3.44 1.01 4.55
CA GLY A 97 4.61 0.12 4.49
C GLY A 97 4.59 -0.99 5.55
N GLY A 98 3.96 -0.74 6.70
CA GLY A 98 3.86 -1.69 7.80
C GLY A 98 3.00 -2.90 7.48
N THR A 99 2.05 -2.76 6.57
CA THR A 99 1.16 -3.84 6.11
C THR A 99 1.96 -4.98 5.46
N PHE A 100 2.89 -4.66 4.56
CA PHE A 100 3.65 -5.66 3.80
C PHE A 100 4.70 -6.41 4.63
N VAL A 101 5.19 -5.80 5.71
CA VAL A 101 6.20 -6.41 6.58
C VAL A 101 5.59 -7.05 7.83
N ASP A 102 4.29 -7.00 7.98
CA ASP A 102 3.58 -7.67 9.07
C ASP A 102 3.62 -9.19 8.87
N ARG A 103 3.89 -9.92 9.95
CA ARG A 103 3.90 -11.40 9.91
C ARG A 103 2.57 -11.98 9.44
N ARG A 104 1.45 -11.36 9.82
CA ARG A 104 0.10 -11.78 9.44
C ARG A 104 -0.12 -11.74 7.94
N PHE A 105 0.59 -10.84 7.21
CA PHE A 105 0.41 -10.68 5.76
C PHE A 105 0.64 -12.00 5.01
N GLY A 106 1.77 -12.67 5.25
CA GLY A 106 2.07 -13.96 4.62
C GLY A 106 1.09 -15.06 5.04
N GLU A 107 0.69 -15.09 6.31
CA GLU A 107 -0.26 -16.07 6.85
C GLU A 107 -1.64 -15.91 6.19
N ASP A 108 -2.15 -14.68 6.08
CA ASP A 108 -3.44 -14.38 5.46
C ASP A 108 -3.47 -14.68 3.96
N VAL A 109 -2.40 -14.31 3.24
CA VAL A 109 -2.26 -14.64 1.81
C VAL A 109 -2.25 -16.15 1.59
N ILE A 110 -1.46 -16.90 2.37
CA ILE A 110 -1.40 -18.37 2.25
C ILE A 110 -2.74 -19.00 2.60
N ALA A 111 -3.42 -18.51 3.64
CA ALA A 111 -4.74 -19.01 4.02
C ALA A 111 -5.78 -18.77 2.93
N PHE A 112 -5.73 -17.61 2.28
CA PHE A 112 -6.62 -17.28 1.17
C PHE A 112 -6.37 -18.17 -0.06
N LEU A 113 -5.12 -18.42 -0.42
CA LEU A 113 -4.76 -19.23 -1.59
C LEU A 113 -5.08 -20.72 -1.42
N LYS A 114 -5.29 -21.17 -0.19
CA LYS A 114 -5.65 -22.56 0.13
C LYS A 114 -7.16 -22.79 0.32
N ALA A 115 -7.91 -21.70 0.39
CA ALA A 115 -9.35 -21.76 0.58
C ALA A 115 -10.08 -22.08 -0.71
#